data_0a91716c7852d523f13168e7d0bd33d8
#
_entry.id   0a91716c7852d523f13168e7d0bd33d8
#
_cell.length_a   1.000
_cell.length_b   1.000
_cell.length_c   1.000
_cell.angle_alpha   90.00
_cell.angle_beta   90.00
_cell.angle_gamma   90.00
#
_symmetry.space_group_name_H-M   'P 1'
#
loop_
_entity.id
_entity.type
_entity.pdbx_description
1 polymer ?
#
loop_
_entity_poly.entity_id
_entity_poly.type
_entity_poly.pdbx_seq_one_letter_code
_entity_poly.pdbx_strand_id
1 'polypeptide(L)'
;IGLGVLESVHGKGTYLINSRVENWDETENKITSEDCRDIEKVLEFRKILEPDACRLAVEKRTPEIITALETYLEQMQMFQGNREKFVNADLKFHEVICRSTGNTLLEKSLHKVFQETRQQMNELFGYDSGIHYHAQILKAFKNGDADAAHDIMYEHLDAAMKKL
;
A
#
# COMPACT_ATOMS: atom_id res chain seq x y z
N ILE A 1 -3.92 -37.82 6.40
CA ILE A 1 -3.23 -37.12 7.50
C ILE A 1 -3.86 -35.75 7.53
N GLY A 2 -4.97 -35.65 8.28
CA GLY A 2 -5.69 -34.40 8.43
C GLY A 2 -5.00 -33.49 9.44
N LEU A 3 -5.30 -32.23 9.39
CA LEU A 3 -4.84 -31.18 10.32
C LEU A 3 -5.37 -31.38 11.77
N GLY A 4 -5.74 -32.61 12.18
CA GLY A 4 -6.23 -32.91 13.52
C GLY A 4 -7.62 -32.36 13.84
N VAL A 5 -8.41 -32.03 12.82
CA VAL A 5 -9.73 -31.38 12.95
C VAL A 5 -10.87 -32.38 12.89
N LEU A 6 -10.70 -33.47 12.16
CA LEU A 6 -11.72 -34.49 11.96
C LEU A 6 -11.19 -35.87 12.41
N GLU A 7 -12.01 -36.61 13.12
CA GLU A 7 -11.79 -38.01 13.49
C GLU A 7 -12.83 -38.89 12.80
N SER A 8 -12.35 -39.95 12.12
CA SER A 8 -13.23 -40.95 11.53
C SER A 8 -13.23 -42.20 12.41
N VAL A 9 -14.39 -42.55 12.91
CA VAL A 9 -14.59 -43.79 13.71
C VAL A 9 -15.32 -44.80 12.86
N HIS A 10 -14.67 -45.97 12.68
CA HIS A 10 -15.23 -47.06 11.85
C HIS A 10 -16.62 -47.45 12.34
N GLY A 11 -17.62 -47.43 11.46
CA GLY A 11 -19.01 -47.76 11.76
C GLY A 11 -19.83 -46.67 12.46
N LYS A 12 -19.21 -45.50 12.79
CA LYS A 12 -19.90 -44.38 13.46
C LYS A 12 -19.87 -43.07 12.71
N GLY A 13 -18.99 -42.92 11.69
CA GLY A 13 -18.89 -41.73 10.87
C GLY A 13 -17.66 -40.88 11.21
N THR A 14 -17.62 -39.69 10.61
CA THR A 14 -16.56 -38.70 10.83
C THR A 14 -17.08 -37.56 11.70
N TYR A 15 -16.36 -37.26 12.76
CA TYR A 15 -16.72 -36.25 13.75
C TYR A 15 -15.69 -35.12 13.76
N LEU A 16 -16.17 -33.89 13.96
CA LEU A 16 -15.33 -32.74 14.25
C LEU A 16 -14.81 -32.85 15.68
N ILE A 17 -13.48 -33.01 15.85
CA ILE A 17 -12.85 -33.16 17.17
C ILE A 17 -12.25 -31.85 17.69
N ASN A 18 -12.09 -30.86 16.82
CA ASN A 18 -11.54 -29.58 17.19
C ASN A 18 -12.27 -28.46 16.47
N SER A 19 -13.00 -27.64 17.20
CA SER A 19 -13.66 -26.43 16.70
C SER A 19 -12.69 -25.26 16.49
N ARG A 20 -11.37 -25.47 16.68
CA ARG A 20 -10.36 -24.42 16.41
C ARG A 20 -10.29 -23.97 14.94
N VAL A 21 -10.99 -24.65 14.02
CA VAL A 21 -11.22 -24.09 12.65
C VAL A 21 -12.13 -22.86 12.70
N GLU A 22 -12.95 -22.71 13.76
CA GLU A 22 -13.78 -21.52 13.99
C GLU A 22 -13.01 -20.36 14.63
N ASN A 23 -11.85 -20.64 15.19
CA ASN A 23 -10.92 -19.62 15.68
C ASN A 23 -9.75 -19.43 14.71
N TRP A 24 -10.01 -19.16 13.46
CA TRP A 24 -9.17 -18.23 12.77
C TRP A 24 -9.37 -16.90 13.51
N ASP A 25 -8.50 -16.74 14.50
CA ASP A 25 -8.54 -15.60 15.40
C ASP A 25 -8.61 -14.35 14.52
N GLU A 26 -9.71 -13.61 14.57
CA GLU A 26 -9.87 -12.38 13.81
C GLU A 26 -8.70 -11.42 14.07
N THR A 27 -7.97 -11.63 15.18
CA THR A 27 -6.77 -10.89 15.53
C THR A 27 -5.54 -11.34 14.73
N GLU A 28 -5.42 -12.64 14.36
CA GLU A 28 -4.29 -13.16 13.57
C GLU A 28 -4.35 -12.77 12.08
N ASN A 29 -5.52 -12.32 11.60
CA ASN A 29 -5.72 -11.92 10.20
C ASN A 29 -5.73 -10.39 9.99
N LYS A 30 -5.37 -9.60 11.00
CA LYS A 30 -5.24 -8.13 10.87
C LYS A 30 -3.79 -7.77 10.61
N ILE A 31 -3.56 -6.90 9.64
CA ILE A 31 -2.23 -6.28 9.47
C ILE A 31 -1.92 -5.50 10.74
N THR A 32 -0.84 -5.86 11.41
CA THR A 32 -0.39 -5.28 12.68
C THR A 32 0.89 -4.47 12.49
N SER A 33 1.25 -3.69 13.50
CA SER A 33 2.55 -3.00 13.53
C SER A 33 3.73 -3.97 13.49
N GLU A 34 3.57 -5.21 14.02
CA GLU A 34 4.58 -6.26 13.95
C GLU A 34 4.83 -6.71 12.51
N ASP A 35 3.76 -6.94 11.73
CA ASP A 35 3.86 -7.31 10.31
C ASP A 35 4.55 -6.22 9.49
N CYS A 36 4.41 -4.98 9.91
CA CYS A 36 4.98 -3.79 9.26
C CYS A 36 6.37 -3.40 9.78
N ARG A 37 6.98 -4.15 10.69
CA ARG A 37 8.33 -3.85 11.21
C ARG A 37 9.42 -4.02 10.16
N ASP A 38 9.26 -4.99 9.29
CA ASP A 38 10.18 -5.25 8.18
C ASP A 38 9.83 -4.33 7.01
N ILE A 39 10.51 -3.20 6.93
CA ILE A 39 10.25 -2.18 5.90
C ILE A 39 10.53 -2.71 4.49
N GLU A 40 11.41 -3.68 4.32
CA GLU A 40 11.68 -4.31 3.02
C GLU A 40 10.44 -5.05 2.53
N LYS A 41 9.78 -5.84 3.38
CA LYS A 41 8.52 -6.52 3.07
C LYS A 41 7.38 -5.54 2.79
N VAL A 42 7.34 -4.42 3.52
CA VAL A 42 6.37 -3.37 3.28
C VAL A 42 6.56 -2.75 1.89
N LEU A 43 7.78 -2.43 1.51
CA LEU A 43 8.07 -1.90 0.18
C LEU A 43 7.82 -2.93 -0.92
N GLU A 44 8.13 -4.21 -0.67
CA GLU A 44 7.78 -5.32 -1.58
C GLU A 44 6.26 -5.39 -1.80
N PHE A 45 5.47 -5.38 -0.72
CA PHE A 45 4.00 -5.36 -0.78
C PHE A 45 3.48 -4.16 -1.57
N ARG A 46 4.00 -2.96 -1.30
CA ARG A 46 3.65 -1.74 -2.01
C ARG A 46 4.00 -1.83 -3.50
N LYS A 47 5.20 -2.35 -3.82
CA LYS A 47 5.70 -2.51 -5.19
C LYS A 47 4.87 -3.52 -6.02
N ILE A 48 4.23 -4.49 -5.36
CA ILE A 48 3.31 -5.43 -6.01
C ILE A 48 1.96 -4.75 -6.32
N LEU A 49 1.45 -3.87 -5.45
CA LEU A 49 0.08 -3.36 -5.56
C LEU A 49 -0.03 -1.95 -6.16
N GLU A 50 0.87 -1.04 -5.81
CA GLU A 50 0.70 0.37 -6.18
C GLU A 50 0.92 0.69 -7.66
N PRO A 51 1.81 0.00 -8.41
CA PRO A 51 1.91 0.21 -9.85
C PRO A 51 0.60 -0.10 -10.58
N ASP A 52 -0.03 -1.24 -10.31
CA ASP A 52 -1.33 -1.57 -10.88
C ASP A 52 -2.46 -0.67 -10.37
N ALA A 53 -2.37 -0.20 -9.12
CA ALA A 53 -3.28 0.83 -8.61
C ALA A 53 -3.15 2.13 -9.41
N CYS A 54 -1.94 2.56 -9.78
CA CYS A 54 -1.72 3.72 -10.65
C CYS A 54 -2.41 3.55 -12.00
N ARG A 55 -2.21 2.40 -12.65
CA ARG A 55 -2.85 2.09 -13.95
C ARG A 55 -4.37 2.22 -13.86
N LEU A 56 -4.99 1.55 -12.90
CA LEU A 56 -6.43 1.58 -12.67
C LEU A 56 -6.96 2.98 -12.33
N ALA A 57 -6.20 3.74 -11.53
CA ALA A 57 -6.58 5.09 -11.13
C ALA A 57 -6.52 6.09 -12.30
N VAL A 58 -5.53 5.96 -13.19
CA VAL A 58 -5.43 6.78 -14.41
C VAL A 58 -6.65 6.56 -15.31
N GLU A 59 -7.11 5.32 -15.47
CA GLU A 59 -8.32 5.03 -16.26
C GLU A 59 -9.58 5.70 -15.70
N LYS A 60 -9.63 5.88 -14.37
CA LYS A 60 -10.75 6.48 -13.63
C LYS A 60 -10.52 7.94 -13.22
N ARG A 61 -9.47 8.57 -13.75
CA ARG A 61 -9.08 9.92 -13.35
C ARG A 61 -10.16 10.95 -13.59
N THR A 62 -10.31 11.85 -12.66
CA THR A 62 -11.16 13.04 -12.75
C THR A 62 -10.33 14.30 -12.46
N PRO A 63 -10.83 15.50 -12.78
CA PRO A 63 -10.15 16.74 -12.41
C PRO A 63 -9.88 16.86 -10.91
N GLU A 64 -10.79 16.35 -10.06
CA GLU A 64 -10.67 16.36 -8.61
C GLU A 64 -9.53 15.47 -8.13
N ILE A 65 -9.34 14.29 -8.74
CA ILE A 65 -8.22 13.39 -8.45
C ILE A 65 -6.90 14.06 -8.82
N ILE A 66 -6.82 14.66 -10.00
CA ILE A 66 -5.62 15.39 -10.46
C ILE A 66 -5.30 16.53 -9.50
N THR A 67 -6.29 17.34 -9.12
CA THR A 67 -6.11 18.43 -8.15
C THR A 67 -5.63 17.93 -6.78
N ALA A 68 -6.15 16.81 -6.30
CA ALA A 68 -5.70 16.22 -5.04
C ALA A 68 -4.22 15.78 -5.12
N LEU A 69 -3.81 15.14 -6.22
CA LEU A 69 -2.41 14.75 -6.44
C LEU A 69 -1.49 15.97 -6.55
N GLU A 70 -1.92 17.04 -7.25
CA GLU A 70 -1.20 18.33 -7.31
C GLU A 70 -0.98 18.89 -5.90
N THR A 71 -2.04 18.95 -5.12
CA THR A 71 -2.00 19.48 -3.74
C THR A 71 -0.97 18.76 -2.88
N TYR A 72 -0.94 17.42 -2.92
CA TYR A 72 0.02 16.67 -2.10
C TYR A 72 1.46 16.77 -2.65
N LEU A 73 1.65 16.86 -3.97
CA LEU A 73 2.96 17.14 -4.54
C LEU A 73 3.49 18.51 -4.12
N GLU A 74 2.66 19.55 -4.16
CA GLU A 74 3.01 20.89 -3.68
C GLU A 74 3.36 20.89 -2.18
N GLN A 75 2.62 20.13 -1.37
CA GLN A 75 2.91 19.96 0.05
C GLN A 75 4.25 19.28 0.28
N MET A 76 4.59 18.23 -0.47
CA MET A 76 5.92 17.60 -0.41
C MET A 76 7.02 18.61 -0.72
N GLN A 77 6.86 19.43 -1.77
CA GLN A 77 7.83 20.47 -2.14
C GLN A 77 7.94 21.55 -1.05
N MET A 78 6.82 21.98 -0.48
CA MET A 78 6.78 22.98 0.59
C MET A 78 7.44 22.49 1.89
N PHE A 79 7.31 21.20 2.20
CA PHE A 79 7.74 20.60 3.45
C PHE A 79 9.12 19.93 3.39
N GLN A 80 9.94 20.22 2.39
CA GLN A 80 11.30 19.66 2.26
C GLN A 80 12.20 19.93 3.48
N GLY A 81 11.90 20.78 4.40
CA GLY A 81 12.62 20.95 5.68
C GLY A 81 11.93 20.30 6.89
N ASN A 82 10.76 19.68 6.69
CA ASN A 82 9.97 19.07 7.77
C ASN A 82 9.57 17.65 7.42
N ARG A 83 10.36 16.69 7.92
CA ARG A 83 10.25 15.27 7.59
C ARG A 83 8.84 14.71 7.84
N GLU A 84 8.26 14.97 8.99
CA GLU A 84 6.93 14.47 9.35
C GLU A 84 5.84 14.95 8.37
N LYS A 85 5.85 16.25 8.06
CA LYS A 85 4.90 16.82 7.10
C LYS A 85 5.13 16.31 5.69
N PHE A 86 6.41 16.15 5.30
CA PHE A 86 6.77 15.58 4.01
C PHE A 86 6.24 14.17 3.85
N VAL A 87 6.56 13.26 4.78
CA VAL A 87 6.10 11.86 4.74
C VAL A 87 4.59 11.77 4.80
N ASN A 88 3.93 12.65 5.56
CA ASN A 88 2.47 12.68 5.56
C ASN A 88 1.90 13.05 4.19
N ALA A 89 2.48 14.02 3.49
CA ALA A 89 2.05 14.41 2.14
C ALA A 89 2.33 13.31 1.12
N ASP A 90 3.50 12.65 1.21
CA ASP A 90 3.88 11.49 0.40
C ASP A 90 2.86 10.36 0.53
N LEU A 91 2.60 9.90 1.75
CA LEU A 91 1.61 8.84 2.00
C LEU A 91 0.21 9.21 1.52
N LYS A 92 -0.18 10.48 1.67
CA LYS A 92 -1.47 10.98 1.16
C LYS A 92 -1.56 10.97 -0.35
N PHE A 93 -0.48 11.26 -1.06
CA PHE A 93 -0.42 11.13 -2.52
C PHE A 93 -0.71 9.69 -2.95
N HIS A 94 -0.05 8.71 -2.32
CA HIS A 94 -0.28 7.28 -2.57
C HIS A 94 -1.72 6.84 -2.19
N GLU A 95 -2.25 7.33 -1.06
CA GLU A 95 -3.65 7.07 -0.66
C GLU A 95 -4.66 7.56 -1.71
N VAL A 96 -4.46 8.75 -2.29
CA VAL A 96 -5.33 9.26 -3.36
C VAL A 96 -5.35 8.30 -4.55
N ILE A 97 -4.20 7.81 -4.98
CA ILE A 97 -4.11 6.84 -6.07
C ILE A 97 -4.90 5.57 -5.76
N CYS A 98 -4.63 4.97 -4.60
CA CYS A 98 -5.28 3.72 -4.19
C CYS A 98 -6.80 3.87 -4.09
N ARG A 99 -7.27 4.95 -3.50
CA ARG A 99 -8.69 5.28 -3.37
C ARG A 99 -9.36 5.49 -4.73
N SER A 100 -8.66 6.12 -5.67
CA SER A 100 -9.16 6.42 -7.02
C SER A 100 -9.40 5.18 -7.86
N THR A 101 -8.82 4.04 -7.49
CA THR A 101 -9.12 2.75 -8.13
C THR A 101 -10.58 2.30 -7.94
N GLY A 102 -11.27 2.79 -6.90
CA GLY A 102 -12.58 2.33 -6.47
C GLY A 102 -12.58 0.91 -5.91
N ASN A 103 -11.41 0.30 -5.72
CA ASN A 103 -11.26 -1.01 -5.09
C ASN A 103 -11.07 -0.83 -3.58
N THR A 104 -12.14 -1.04 -2.81
CA THR A 104 -12.14 -0.83 -1.35
C THR A 104 -11.22 -1.78 -0.59
N LEU A 105 -10.91 -2.96 -1.13
CA LEU A 105 -9.97 -3.90 -0.51
C LEU A 105 -8.54 -3.36 -0.63
N LEU A 106 -8.17 -2.89 -1.83
CA LEU A 106 -6.86 -2.29 -2.08
C LEU A 106 -6.67 -1.01 -1.27
N GLU A 107 -7.68 -0.11 -1.25
CA GLU A 107 -7.68 1.11 -0.44
C GLU A 107 -7.44 0.80 1.04
N LYS A 108 -8.22 -0.12 1.64
CA LYS A 108 -8.13 -0.44 3.07
C LYS A 108 -6.82 -1.12 3.44
N SER A 109 -6.32 -2.04 2.59
CA SER A 109 -5.06 -2.75 2.86
C SER A 109 -3.88 -1.79 2.84
N LEU A 110 -3.76 -0.95 1.82
CA LEU A 110 -2.68 0.03 1.70
C LEU A 110 -2.80 1.14 2.75
N HIS A 111 -4.01 1.63 3.04
CA HIS A 111 -4.21 2.60 4.12
C HIS A 111 -3.71 2.08 5.47
N LYS A 112 -4.00 0.82 5.82
CA LYS A 112 -3.52 0.20 7.06
C LYS A 112 -2.00 0.11 7.08
N VAL A 113 -1.37 -0.35 6.00
CA VAL A 113 0.09 -0.41 5.88
C VAL A 113 0.70 0.98 6.03
N PHE A 114 0.16 2.02 5.38
CA PHE A 114 0.66 3.39 5.50
C PHE A 114 0.55 3.95 6.92
N GLN A 115 -0.52 3.62 7.64
CA GLN A 115 -0.66 4.03 9.05
C GLN A 115 0.40 3.40 9.93
N GLU A 116 0.64 2.08 9.79
CA GLU A 116 1.57 1.33 10.63
C GLU A 116 3.05 1.66 10.32
N THR A 117 3.37 2.08 9.09
CA THR A 117 4.75 2.34 8.65
C THR A 117 5.17 3.79 8.71
N ARG A 118 4.27 4.72 9.01
CA ARG A 118 4.53 6.17 9.00
C ARG A 118 5.77 6.57 9.77
N GLN A 119 5.96 6.02 10.98
CA GLN A 119 7.11 6.35 11.81
C GLN A 119 8.41 5.86 11.17
N GLN A 120 8.44 4.63 10.66
CA GLN A 120 9.62 4.06 9.99
C GLN A 120 9.99 4.84 8.72
N MET A 121 8.99 5.25 7.94
CA MET A 121 9.20 6.10 6.77
C MET A 121 9.83 7.45 7.15
N ASN A 122 9.41 8.02 8.29
CA ASN A 122 10.03 9.21 8.84
C ASN A 122 11.50 9.03 9.23
N GLU A 123 11.89 7.86 9.68
CA GLU A 123 13.26 7.57 10.12
C GLU A 123 14.19 7.26 8.95
N LEU A 124 13.69 6.58 7.92
CA LEU A 124 14.49 6.00 6.83
C LEU A 124 14.64 6.90 5.62
N PHE A 125 13.62 7.67 5.24
CA PHE A 125 13.65 8.40 3.98
C PHE A 125 13.91 9.91 4.17
N GLY A 126 14.69 10.46 3.22
CA GLY A 126 15.02 11.90 3.20
C GLY A 126 13.88 12.76 2.64
N TYR A 127 14.00 14.08 2.82
CA TYR A 127 12.99 15.08 2.44
C TYR A 127 12.73 15.25 0.95
N ASP A 128 13.63 14.80 0.10
CA ASP A 128 13.58 14.91 -1.36
C ASP A 128 13.39 13.56 -2.04
N SER A 129 13.25 12.52 -1.20
CA SER A 129 13.17 11.15 -1.69
C SER A 129 11.91 10.98 -2.54
N GLY A 130 12.11 10.90 -3.83
CA GLY A 130 11.04 10.52 -4.75
C GLY A 130 10.16 11.65 -5.31
N ILE A 131 10.32 12.93 -4.92
CA ILE A 131 9.51 14.04 -5.46
C ILE A 131 9.46 14.03 -7.00
N HIS A 132 10.57 13.76 -7.65
CA HIS A 132 10.60 13.73 -9.12
C HIS A 132 9.75 12.60 -9.71
N TYR A 133 9.66 11.43 -9.04
CA TYR A 133 8.76 10.36 -9.45
C TYR A 133 7.30 10.77 -9.28
N HIS A 134 6.93 11.40 -8.16
CA HIS A 134 5.57 11.91 -7.93
C HIS A 134 5.16 12.92 -8.99
N ALA A 135 6.07 13.82 -9.39
CA ALA A 135 5.83 14.77 -10.47
C ALA A 135 5.60 14.07 -11.82
N GLN A 136 6.35 13.01 -12.11
CA GLN A 136 6.17 12.23 -13.33
C GLN A 136 4.88 11.40 -13.30
N ILE A 137 4.52 10.80 -12.18
CA ILE A 137 3.23 10.11 -11.98
C ILE A 137 2.08 11.07 -12.23
N LEU A 138 2.10 12.27 -11.62
CA LEU A 138 1.09 13.29 -11.85
C LEU A 138 1.00 13.68 -13.33
N LYS A 139 2.13 13.81 -14.02
CA LYS A 139 2.15 14.08 -15.47
C LYS A 139 1.48 12.95 -16.26
N ALA A 140 1.74 11.69 -15.91
CA ALA A 140 1.09 10.54 -16.53
C ALA A 140 -0.43 10.55 -16.29
N PHE A 141 -0.88 10.89 -15.07
CA PHE A 141 -2.31 11.09 -14.78
C PHE A 141 -2.93 12.17 -15.67
N LYS A 142 -2.29 13.34 -15.81
CA LYS A 142 -2.76 14.44 -16.67
C LYS A 142 -2.89 14.01 -18.14
N ASN A 143 -1.95 13.22 -18.61
CA ASN A 143 -1.92 12.73 -19.99
C ASN A 143 -2.85 11.53 -20.23
N GLY A 144 -3.30 10.86 -19.17
CA GLY A 144 -4.05 9.62 -19.28
C GLY A 144 -3.20 8.42 -19.70
N ASP A 145 -1.91 8.47 -19.39
CA ASP A 145 -0.94 7.42 -19.71
C ASP A 145 -0.84 6.45 -18.54
N ALA A 146 -1.66 5.40 -18.58
CA ALA A 146 -1.79 4.42 -17.52
C ALA A 146 -0.52 3.55 -17.39
N ASP A 147 0.11 3.20 -18.52
CA ASP A 147 1.32 2.38 -18.51
C ASP A 147 2.52 3.18 -17.97
N ALA A 148 2.68 4.44 -18.39
CA ALA A 148 3.71 5.31 -17.82
C ALA A 148 3.52 5.50 -16.30
N ALA A 149 2.29 5.70 -15.82
CA ALA A 149 2.02 5.83 -14.38
C ALA A 149 2.41 4.57 -13.60
N HIS A 150 2.11 3.38 -14.13
CA HIS A 150 2.51 2.11 -13.57
C HIS A 150 4.04 1.99 -13.47
N ASP A 151 4.74 2.20 -14.59
CA ASP A 151 6.18 1.98 -14.67
C ASP A 151 6.95 2.96 -13.76
N ILE A 152 6.52 4.23 -13.72
CA ILE A 152 7.12 5.24 -12.84
C ILE A 152 6.88 4.92 -11.36
N MET A 153 5.69 4.45 -10.98
CA MET A 153 5.43 4.01 -9.61
C MET A 153 6.30 2.81 -9.22
N TYR A 154 6.46 1.85 -10.11
CA TYR A 154 7.34 0.72 -9.91
C TYR A 154 8.79 1.17 -9.69
N GLU A 155 9.32 2.05 -10.54
CA GLU A 155 10.67 2.61 -10.41
C GLU A 155 10.84 3.41 -9.11
N HIS A 156 9.83 4.17 -8.70
CA HIS A 156 9.83 4.92 -7.45
C HIS A 156 10.02 4.00 -6.23
N LEU A 157 9.23 2.94 -6.15
CA LEU A 157 9.30 2.00 -5.03
C LEU A 157 10.57 1.12 -5.08
N ASP A 158 11.03 0.75 -6.27
CA ASP A 158 12.29 0.06 -6.47
C ASP A 158 13.50 0.91 -6.04
N ALA A 159 13.47 2.20 -6.34
CA ALA A 159 14.48 3.14 -5.88
C ALA A 159 14.46 3.34 -4.36
N ALA A 160 13.28 3.26 -3.72
CA ALA A 160 13.16 3.28 -2.26
C ALA A 160 13.77 2.02 -1.63
N MET A 161 13.49 0.83 -2.18
CA MET A 161 14.07 -0.44 -1.73
C MET A 161 15.61 -0.46 -1.82
N LYS A 162 16.19 0.11 -2.88
CA LYS A 162 17.65 0.17 -3.07
C LYS A 162 18.37 1.09 -2.08
N LYS A 163 17.65 1.88 -1.30
CA LYS A 163 18.22 2.77 -0.26
C LYS A 163 18.26 2.13 1.13
N LEU A 164 17.63 0.96 1.30
CA LEU A 164 17.72 0.15 2.53
C LEU A 164 19.03 -0.60 2.60
#